data_4a14eff67e0bf0a29ee184c1295bf744
#
_entry.id   4a14eff67e0bf0a29ee184c1295bf744
#
_cell.length_a   1.000
_cell.length_b   1.000
_cell.length_c   1.000
_cell.angle_alpha   90.00
_cell.angle_beta   90.00
_cell.angle_gamma   90.00
#
_symmetry.space_group_name_H-M   'P 1'
#
loop_
_entity.id
_entity.type
_entity.pdbx_description
1 polymer ?
#
loop_
_entity_poly.entity_id
_entity_poly.type
_entity_poly.pdbx_seq_one_letter_code
_entity_poly.pdbx_strand_id
1 'polypeptide(L)'
;MSGYKNLISAITSRHSEAASDCTQSTTNLESKDYGVSSSDKEGVPSSRASLADVPFQLIPEEMRRKRYVVAVTGATGATLAIRLLQALRALDIETHLILSKWAVKTLKYETDMTERELKDLADYSYSNSDLAAPPSSGSFIHDGMFIIPCSMKTLAAVRIGLGDELISRSADVCLKEGRKLMLVVRETPLNDIHLENMLFLRRAGAIIFPPVPAYYIRPQTIDDLTNQTVGRILDSMGLHTTGFARWAENL
;
A
#
# COMPACT_ATOMS: atom_id res chain seq x y z
N MET A 1 21.66 24.03 36.05
CA MET A 1 20.28 24.32 35.59
C MET A 1 20.10 25.78 35.13
N SER A 2 21.08 26.40 34.45
CA SER A 2 21.02 27.79 34.02
C SER A 2 21.04 27.99 32.51
N GLY A 3 21.16 26.95 31.70
CA GLY A 3 21.29 27.06 30.24
C GLY A 3 19.98 26.96 29.44
N TYR A 4 18.90 26.49 30.05
CA TYR A 4 17.63 26.20 29.31
C TYR A 4 16.62 27.37 29.23
N LYS A 5 16.80 28.40 30.07
CA LYS A 5 15.87 29.57 30.09
C LYS A 5 16.18 30.61 29.00
N ASN A 6 17.39 30.63 28.46
CA ASN A 6 17.78 31.62 27.44
C ASN A 6 17.43 31.21 25.99
N LEU A 7 17.06 29.94 25.76
CA LEU A 7 16.69 29.48 24.41
C LEU A 7 15.23 29.76 24.05
N ILE A 8 14.35 29.84 25.05
CA ILE A 8 12.90 30.06 24.84
C ILE A 8 12.59 31.55 24.58
N SER A 9 13.39 32.48 25.18
CA SER A 9 13.15 33.91 24.96
C SER A 9 13.58 34.42 23.57
N ALA A 10 14.49 33.71 22.90
CA ALA A 10 14.97 34.07 21.55
C ALA A 10 14.03 33.60 20.42
N ILE A 11 13.13 32.65 20.69
CA ILE A 11 12.17 32.14 19.69
C ILE A 11 10.89 32.98 19.68
N THR A 12 10.50 33.57 20.80
CA THR A 12 9.28 34.38 20.90
C THR A 12 9.40 35.80 20.35
N SER A 13 10.62 36.33 20.19
CA SER A 13 10.82 37.68 19.65
C SER A 13 10.90 37.78 18.13
N ARG A 14 10.97 36.66 17.41
CA ARG A 14 11.00 36.62 15.92
C ARG A 14 9.64 36.43 15.25
N HIS A 15 8.58 36.23 16.01
CA HIS A 15 7.22 36.05 15.45
C HIS A 15 6.30 37.26 15.48
N SER A 16 6.78 38.43 15.94
CA SER A 16 5.97 39.65 15.99
C SER A 16 6.24 40.66 14.85
N GLU A 17 7.25 40.44 14.00
CA GLU A 17 7.59 41.36 12.91
C GLU A 17 7.17 40.88 11.49
N ALA A 18 6.53 39.70 11.35
CA ALA A 18 6.14 39.17 10.04
C ALA A 18 4.64 39.29 9.72
N ALA A 19 3.87 40.09 10.47
CA ALA A 19 2.41 40.16 10.32
C ALA A 19 1.88 41.46 9.76
N SER A 20 2.69 42.36 9.14
CA SER A 20 2.24 43.66 8.68
C SER A 20 2.39 43.98 7.19
N ASP A 21 2.70 43.03 6.32
CA ASP A 21 2.81 43.29 4.87
C ASP A 21 2.12 42.22 4.02
N CYS A 22 0.80 42.14 4.09
CA CYS A 22 0.01 41.42 3.07
C CYS A 22 -1.39 42.03 2.91
N THR A 23 -1.46 43.27 2.48
CA THR A 23 -2.68 43.85 1.90
C THR A 23 -2.30 44.67 0.67
N GLN A 24 -2.91 44.30 -0.44
CA GLN A 24 -2.94 44.94 -1.76
C GLN A 24 -2.14 44.26 -2.87
N SER A 25 -2.83 43.33 -3.56
CA SER A 25 -2.88 43.36 -5.03
C SER A 25 -4.00 42.41 -5.51
N THR A 26 -5.20 42.96 -5.61
CA THR A 26 -6.26 42.42 -6.46
C THR A 26 -5.94 42.83 -7.89
N THR A 27 -5.41 41.90 -8.70
CA THR A 27 -5.35 42.09 -10.16
C THR A 27 -6.32 41.11 -10.83
N ASN A 28 -7.19 41.73 -11.63
CA ASN A 28 -8.19 41.13 -12.50
C ASN A 28 -7.70 39.90 -13.25
N LEU A 29 -8.38 38.76 -13.04
CA LEU A 29 -8.33 37.62 -13.95
C LEU A 29 -9.49 37.76 -14.93
N GLU A 30 -9.16 38.19 -16.15
CA GLU A 30 -10.07 38.13 -17.29
C GLU A 30 -10.47 36.71 -17.58
N SER A 31 -11.78 36.47 -17.61
CA SER A 31 -12.41 35.25 -18.07
C SER A 31 -12.11 35.03 -19.55
N LYS A 32 -11.26 34.08 -19.91
CA LYS A 32 -11.16 33.56 -21.28
C LYS A 32 -12.33 32.63 -21.54
N ASP A 33 -13.30 33.13 -22.31
CA ASP A 33 -14.35 32.33 -22.92
C ASP A 33 -13.73 31.30 -23.88
N TYR A 34 -13.76 30.05 -23.47
CA TYR A 34 -13.57 28.92 -24.41
C TYR A 34 -14.93 28.66 -25.10
N GLY A 35 -15.05 29.16 -26.32
CA GLY A 35 -16.19 28.86 -27.19
C GLY A 35 -16.29 27.36 -27.45
N VAL A 36 -17.27 26.73 -26.84
CA VAL A 36 -17.70 25.38 -27.19
C VAL A 36 -18.72 25.49 -28.33
N SER A 37 -18.33 25.03 -29.51
CA SER A 37 -19.20 24.97 -30.67
C SER A 37 -20.37 23.99 -30.39
N SER A 38 -21.57 24.51 -30.58
CA SER A 38 -22.81 23.76 -30.49
C SER A 38 -23.03 22.91 -31.75
N SER A 39 -22.62 21.65 -31.72
CA SER A 39 -23.19 20.61 -32.58
C SER A 39 -22.92 19.25 -31.97
N ASP A 40 -23.98 18.50 -31.70
CA ASP A 40 -24.17 17.11 -31.30
C ASP A 40 -24.83 16.94 -29.93
N LYS A 41 -26.12 17.37 -29.91
CA LYS A 41 -27.04 16.89 -28.88
C LYS A 41 -27.65 15.56 -29.36
N GLU A 42 -26.89 14.48 -29.25
CA GLU A 42 -27.47 13.14 -29.18
C GLU A 42 -27.82 12.82 -27.73
N GLY A 43 -29.04 12.33 -27.54
CA GLY A 43 -29.76 12.23 -26.30
C GLY A 43 -29.01 11.49 -25.18
N VAL A 44 -28.64 12.22 -24.15
CA VAL A 44 -28.38 11.65 -22.83
C VAL A 44 -29.74 11.14 -22.30
N PRO A 45 -29.90 9.85 -21.98
CA PRO A 45 -31.15 9.37 -21.38
C PRO A 45 -31.36 10.07 -20.05
N SER A 46 -32.38 10.92 -19.97
CA SER A 46 -32.78 11.61 -18.74
C SER A 46 -33.65 10.65 -17.89
N SER A 47 -33.04 9.68 -17.27
CA SER A 47 -33.60 9.02 -16.08
C SER A 47 -32.46 8.61 -15.16
N ARG A 48 -31.92 9.57 -14.42
CA ARG A 48 -31.30 9.22 -13.14
C ARG A 48 -32.44 8.74 -12.26
N ALA A 49 -32.58 7.41 -12.14
CA ALA A 49 -33.39 6.82 -11.09
C ALA A 49 -33.00 7.52 -9.77
N SER A 50 -33.99 7.96 -9.01
CA SER A 50 -33.75 8.57 -7.71
C SER A 50 -32.94 7.59 -6.86
N LEU A 51 -31.81 8.01 -6.30
CA LEU A 51 -31.02 7.15 -5.41
C LEU A 51 -31.84 6.66 -4.19
N ALA A 52 -32.98 7.28 -3.91
CA ALA A 52 -33.92 6.89 -2.88
C ALA A 52 -34.64 5.56 -3.16
N ASP A 53 -34.67 5.12 -4.42
CA ASP A 53 -35.42 3.92 -4.85
C ASP A 53 -34.52 2.67 -5.00
N VAL A 54 -33.22 2.76 -4.69
CA VAL A 54 -32.31 1.63 -4.72
C VAL A 54 -32.31 0.95 -3.34
N PRO A 55 -32.89 -0.27 -3.19
CA PRO A 55 -32.88 -0.96 -1.94
C PRO A 55 -31.45 -1.37 -1.55
N PHE A 56 -31.01 -1.02 -0.31
CA PHE A 56 -29.77 -1.55 0.23
C PHE A 56 -29.92 -3.04 0.53
N GLN A 57 -29.05 -3.87 -0.03
CA GLN A 57 -29.02 -5.31 0.23
C GLN A 57 -27.64 -5.69 0.77
N LEU A 58 -27.62 -6.58 1.77
CA LEU A 58 -26.39 -7.17 2.24
C LEU A 58 -25.84 -8.11 1.16
N ILE A 59 -24.55 -7.96 0.86
CA ILE A 59 -23.82 -8.95 0.06
C ILE A 59 -23.36 -10.03 1.04
N PRO A 60 -23.85 -11.29 0.92
CA PRO A 60 -23.38 -12.37 1.79
C PRO A 60 -21.87 -12.55 1.64
N GLU A 61 -21.15 -12.65 2.75
CA GLU A 61 -19.67 -12.74 2.76
C GLU A 61 -19.19 -13.97 1.97
N GLU A 62 -19.96 -15.06 2.01
CA GLU A 62 -19.73 -16.32 1.29
C GLU A 62 -19.79 -16.18 -0.24
N MET A 63 -20.50 -15.17 -0.74
CA MET A 63 -20.67 -14.91 -2.18
C MET A 63 -19.65 -13.90 -2.72
N ARG A 64 -18.86 -13.26 -1.85
CA ARG A 64 -17.87 -12.27 -2.24
C ARG A 64 -16.50 -12.91 -2.37
N ARG A 65 -15.94 -12.95 -3.57
CA ARG A 65 -14.54 -13.31 -3.78
C ARG A 65 -13.66 -12.38 -2.93
N LYS A 66 -12.79 -12.96 -2.11
CA LYS A 66 -11.82 -12.16 -1.32
C LYS A 66 -10.92 -11.37 -2.25
N ARG A 67 -10.57 -10.16 -1.84
CA ARG A 67 -9.79 -9.21 -2.63
C ARG A 67 -8.65 -8.64 -1.83
N TYR A 68 -7.44 -8.68 -2.38
CA TYR A 68 -6.26 -8.11 -1.73
C TYR A 68 -5.48 -7.19 -2.65
N VAL A 69 -4.95 -6.11 -2.09
CA VAL A 69 -3.97 -5.26 -2.75
C VAL A 69 -2.58 -5.81 -2.47
N VAL A 70 -1.77 -5.99 -3.52
CA VAL A 70 -0.37 -6.43 -3.41
C VAL A 70 0.52 -5.35 -3.99
N ALA A 71 1.35 -4.74 -3.15
CA ALA A 71 2.30 -3.72 -3.58
C ALA A 71 3.73 -4.26 -3.52
N VAL A 72 4.50 -4.02 -4.58
CA VAL A 72 5.90 -4.44 -4.66
C VAL A 72 6.80 -3.22 -4.71
N THR A 73 7.77 -3.15 -3.80
CA THR A 73 8.71 -2.04 -3.71
C THR A 73 10.15 -2.46 -4.03
N GLY A 74 11.09 -1.51 -4.01
CA GLY A 74 12.45 -1.73 -4.49
C GLY A 74 13.41 -2.38 -3.48
N ALA A 75 12.93 -3.03 -2.41
CA ALA A 75 13.78 -3.85 -1.57
C ALA A 75 14.01 -5.23 -2.22
N THR A 76 15.06 -5.94 -1.84
CA THR A 76 15.30 -7.33 -2.31
C THR A 76 14.22 -8.27 -1.76
N GLY A 77 13.91 -9.34 -2.51
CA GLY A 77 12.87 -10.32 -2.19
C GLY A 77 11.71 -10.32 -3.20
N ALA A 78 11.98 -9.99 -4.48
CA ALA A 78 10.99 -10.09 -5.56
C ALA A 78 10.39 -11.50 -5.65
N THR A 79 11.16 -12.54 -5.35
CA THR A 79 10.71 -13.94 -5.29
C THR A 79 9.58 -14.16 -4.30
N LEU A 80 9.57 -13.45 -3.16
CA LEU A 80 8.48 -13.51 -2.18
C LEU A 80 7.18 -12.95 -2.76
N ALA A 81 7.26 -11.83 -3.50
CA ALA A 81 6.09 -11.23 -4.16
C ALA A 81 5.52 -12.14 -5.25
N ILE A 82 6.39 -12.72 -6.09
CA ILE A 82 5.99 -13.70 -7.11
C ILE A 82 5.25 -14.86 -6.47
N ARG A 83 5.85 -15.48 -5.44
CA ARG A 83 5.26 -16.64 -4.78
C ARG A 83 3.96 -16.31 -4.07
N LEU A 84 3.83 -15.11 -3.47
CA LEU A 84 2.58 -14.65 -2.88
C LEU A 84 1.47 -14.52 -3.94
N LEU A 85 1.74 -13.89 -5.09
CA LEU A 85 0.76 -13.74 -6.18
C LEU A 85 0.31 -15.11 -6.71
N GLN A 86 1.25 -16.05 -6.90
CA GLN A 86 0.93 -17.42 -7.30
C GLN A 86 0.03 -18.13 -6.27
N ALA A 87 0.31 -17.95 -4.99
CA ALA A 87 -0.49 -18.55 -3.92
C ALA A 87 -1.89 -17.95 -3.84
N LEU A 88 -2.02 -16.60 -3.94
CA LEU A 88 -3.32 -15.92 -3.95
C LEU A 88 -4.18 -16.35 -5.14
N ARG A 89 -3.56 -16.48 -6.33
CA ARG A 89 -4.23 -17.01 -7.53
C ARG A 89 -4.74 -18.46 -7.33
N ALA A 90 -3.90 -19.33 -6.73
CA ALA A 90 -4.29 -20.71 -6.45
C ALA A 90 -5.44 -20.82 -5.42
N LEU A 91 -5.62 -19.80 -4.57
CA LEU A 91 -6.70 -19.69 -3.60
C LEU A 91 -7.95 -18.98 -4.15
N ASP A 92 -8.00 -18.69 -5.44
CA ASP A 92 -9.06 -17.90 -6.08
C ASP A 92 -9.33 -16.55 -5.41
N ILE A 93 -8.28 -15.87 -5.00
CA ILE A 93 -8.33 -14.53 -4.39
C ILE A 93 -8.06 -13.48 -5.47
N GLU A 94 -8.94 -12.50 -5.59
CA GLU A 94 -8.79 -11.36 -6.50
C GLU A 94 -7.64 -10.47 -6.05
N THR A 95 -6.72 -10.16 -6.97
CA THR A 95 -5.49 -9.43 -6.68
C THR A 95 -5.36 -8.15 -7.47
N HIS A 96 -5.01 -7.06 -6.75
CA HIS A 96 -4.75 -5.73 -7.30
C HIS A 96 -3.29 -5.38 -7.07
N LEU A 97 -2.47 -5.50 -8.11
CA LEU A 97 -1.02 -5.32 -8.05
C LEU A 97 -0.63 -3.86 -8.28
N ILE A 98 0.24 -3.32 -7.43
CA ILE A 98 0.85 -2.00 -7.60
C ILE A 98 2.37 -2.17 -7.63
N LEU A 99 3.02 -1.74 -8.70
CA LEU A 99 4.47 -1.85 -8.86
C LEU A 99 5.13 -0.48 -8.79
N SER A 100 6.11 -0.33 -7.89
CA SER A 100 7.00 0.82 -7.95
C SER A 100 8.03 0.66 -9.08
N LYS A 101 8.56 1.78 -9.61
CA LYS A 101 9.63 1.74 -10.62
C LYS A 101 10.89 0.99 -10.15
N TRP A 102 11.17 0.99 -8.84
CA TRP A 102 12.29 0.29 -8.27
C TRP A 102 12.01 -1.21 -8.11
N ALA A 103 10.76 -1.61 -7.88
CA ALA A 103 10.38 -3.02 -7.89
C ALA A 103 10.69 -3.69 -9.24
N VAL A 104 10.36 -3.00 -10.34
CA VAL A 104 10.67 -3.51 -11.70
C VAL A 104 12.18 -3.67 -11.93
N LYS A 105 13.01 -2.75 -11.37
CA LYS A 105 14.46 -2.89 -11.46
C LYS A 105 14.97 -4.05 -10.62
N THR A 106 14.50 -4.19 -9.38
CA THR A 106 14.89 -5.28 -8.48
C THR A 106 14.49 -6.64 -9.05
N LEU A 107 13.29 -6.75 -9.62
CA LEU A 107 12.81 -7.96 -10.30
C LEU A 107 13.82 -8.46 -11.36
N LYS A 108 14.35 -7.54 -12.20
CA LYS A 108 15.34 -7.87 -13.25
C LYS A 108 16.69 -8.31 -12.71
N TYR A 109 17.05 -7.90 -11.49
CA TYR A 109 18.31 -8.31 -10.87
C TYR A 109 18.21 -9.64 -10.14
N GLU A 110 17.02 -9.97 -9.66
CA GLU A 110 16.80 -11.14 -8.79
C GLU A 110 16.20 -12.33 -9.52
N THR A 111 15.57 -12.10 -10.70
CA THR A 111 14.83 -13.15 -11.43
C THR A 111 14.94 -12.95 -12.93
N ASP A 112 14.62 -14.00 -13.68
CA ASP A 112 14.46 -13.94 -15.16
C ASP A 112 13.07 -13.44 -15.57
N MET A 113 12.17 -13.18 -14.61
CA MET A 113 10.79 -12.76 -14.87
C MET A 113 10.74 -11.32 -15.36
N THR A 114 9.97 -11.08 -16.39
CA THR A 114 9.67 -9.73 -16.91
C THR A 114 8.59 -9.03 -16.07
N GLU A 115 8.52 -7.71 -16.16
CA GLU A 115 7.44 -6.92 -15.56
C GLU A 115 6.05 -7.38 -16.03
N ARG A 116 5.93 -7.74 -17.32
CA ARG A 116 4.67 -8.23 -17.91
C ARG A 116 4.25 -9.55 -17.27
N GLU A 117 5.14 -10.52 -17.18
CA GLU A 117 4.86 -11.81 -16.57
C GLU A 117 4.46 -11.66 -15.10
N LEU A 118 5.09 -10.74 -14.35
CA LEU A 118 4.67 -10.45 -12.99
C LEU A 118 3.26 -9.85 -12.93
N LYS A 119 2.93 -8.92 -13.83
CA LYS A 119 1.58 -8.34 -13.93
C LYS A 119 0.54 -9.39 -14.30
N ASP A 120 0.88 -10.32 -15.18
CA ASP A 120 0.00 -11.41 -15.62
C ASP A 120 -0.31 -12.41 -14.49
N LEU A 121 0.41 -12.38 -13.34
CA LEU A 121 0.06 -13.16 -12.15
C LEU A 121 -1.11 -12.54 -11.36
N ALA A 122 -1.42 -11.27 -11.53
CA ALA A 122 -2.50 -10.58 -10.84
C ALA A 122 -3.74 -10.43 -11.74
N ASP A 123 -4.92 -10.22 -11.12
CA ASP A 123 -6.15 -9.94 -11.88
C ASP A 123 -6.13 -8.50 -12.45
N TYR A 124 -5.61 -7.54 -11.68
CA TYR A 124 -5.47 -6.13 -12.06
C TYR A 124 -4.09 -5.60 -11.70
N SER A 125 -3.56 -4.67 -12.49
CA SER A 125 -2.28 -4.02 -12.20
C SER A 125 -2.33 -2.52 -12.46
N TYR A 126 -1.67 -1.75 -11.58
CA TYR A 126 -1.67 -0.29 -11.60
C TYR A 126 -0.25 0.26 -11.52
N SER A 127 -0.05 1.44 -12.12
CA SER A 127 1.16 2.23 -11.89
C SER A 127 1.13 2.84 -10.49
N ASN A 128 2.29 2.90 -9.82
CA ASN A 128 2.39 3.58 -8.52
C ASN A 128 2.12 5.10 -8.57
N SER A 129 2.14 5.70 -9.76
CA SER A 129 1.79 7.11 -9.98
C SER A 129 0.29 7.35 -10.25
N ASP A 130 -0.52 6.30 -10.37
CA ASP A 130 -1.93 6.40 -10.69
C ASP A 130 -2.79 6.53 -9.42
N LEU A 131 -2.94 7.74 -8.92
CA LEU A 131 -3.79 8.04 -7.76
C LEU A 131 -5.31 8.00 -8.07
N ALA A 132 -5.71 7.82 -9.32
CA ALA A 132 -7.11 7.60 -9.70
C ALA A 132 -7.51 6.12 -9.63
N ALA A 133 -6.55 5.20 -9.47
CA ALA A 133 -6.79 3.77 -9.38
C ALA A 133 -7.66 3.40 -8.15
N PRO A 134 -8.51 2.35 -8.25
CA PRO A 134 -9.45 1.96 -7.19
C PRO A 134 -8.85 1.83 -5.78
N PRO A 135 -7.62 1.28 -5.57
CA PRO A 135 -7.04 1.15 -4.22
C PRO A 135 -6.78 2.48 -3.50
N SER A 136 -6.83 3.63 -4.19
CA SER A 136 -6.68 4.96 -3.59
C SER A 136 -7.89 5.40 -2.77
N SER A 137 -9.04 4.73 -2.93
CA SER A 137 -10.32 5.10 -2.32
C SER A 137 -10.76 4.12 -1.23
N GLY A 138 -11.26 4.65 -0.10
CA GLY A 138 -11.86 3.84 0.96
C GLY A 138 -13.16 3.13 0.53
N SER A 139 -13.87 3.64 -0.48
CA SER A 139 -15.07 3.01 -1.03
C SER A 139 -14.77 1.75 -1.85
N PHE A 140 -13.53 1.56 -2.30
CA PHE A 140 -13.08 0.32 -2.92
C PHE A 140 -12.87 -0.74 -1.84
N ILE A 141 -13.83 -1.66 -1.71
CA ILE A 141 -13.83 -2.69 -0.68
C ILE A 141 -12.81 -3.79 -1.00
N HIS A 142 -11.87 -4.02 -0.08
CA HIS A 142 -10.91 -5.13 -0.14
C HIS A 142 -10.59 -5.63 1.28
N ASP A 143 -10.07 -6.85 1.40
CA ASP A 143 -9.88 -7.56 2.68
C ASP A 143 -8.53 -7.24 3.36
N GLY A 144 -7.64 -6.57 2.66
CA GLY A 144 -6.35 -6.15 3.18
C GLY A 144 -5.32 -5.86 2.11
N MET A 145 -4.13 -5.47 2.55
CA MET A 145 -3.01 -5.12 1.68
C MET A 145 -1.72 -5.75 2.16
N PHE A 146 -0.92 -6.23 1.21
CA PHE A 146 0.46 -6.65 1.41
C PHE A 146 1.39 -5.65 0.73
N ILE A 147 2.43 -5.19 1.44
CA ILE A 147 3.58 -4.52 0.82
C ILE A 147 4.76 -5.48 0.92
N ILE A 148 5.12 -6.11 -0.17
CA ILE A 148 6.07 -7.23 -0.22
C ILE A 148 6.97 -7.19 -1.47
N PRO A 149 8.29 -7.03 -1.29
CA PRO A 149 8.94 -6.55 -0.06
C PRO A 149 8.63 -5.09 0.21
N CYS A 150 8.74 -4.66 1.47
CA CYS A 150 8.58 -3.27 1.88
C CYS A 150 9.93 -2.62 2.13
N SER A 151 10.29 -1.60 1.32
CA SER A 151 11.50 -0.81 1.52
C SER A 151 11.34 0.20 2.66
N MET A 152 12.46 0.62 3.25
CA MET A 152 12.45 1.64 4.32
C MET A 152 11.90 2.99 3.85
N LYS A 153 12.08 3.36 2.56
CA LYS A 153 11.40 4.53 1.97
C LYS A 153 9.89 4.41 2.09
N THR A 154 9.34 3.27 1.69
CA THR A 154 7.90 3.02 1.72
C THR A 154 7.39 2.94 3.15
N LEU A 155 8.11 2.27 4.05
CA LEU A 155 7.79 2.24 5.48
C LEU A 155 7.67 3.64 6.07
N ALA A 156 8.64 4.53 5.77
CA ALA A 156 8.65 5.91 6.23
C ALA A 156 7.48 6.72 5.64
N ALA A 157 7.19 6.56 4.34
CA ALA A 157 6.08 7.24 3.67
C ALA A 157 4.73 6.86 4.32
N VAL A 158 4.49 5.57 4.56
CA VAL A 158 3.26 5.09 5.24
C VAL A 158 3.18 5.66 6.67
N ARG A 159 4.30 5.70 7.40
CA ARG A 159 4.35 6.20 8.79
C ARG A 159 3.91 7.64 8.90
N ILE A 160 4.26 8.49 7.94
CA ILE A 160 3.91 9.93 7.97
C ILE A 160 2.64 10.26 7.17
N GLY A 161 1.93 9.24 6.61
CA GLY A 161 0.73 9.46 5.81
C GLY A 161 1.00 10.16 4.47
N LEU A 162 2.20 9.97 3.88
CA LEU A 162 2.55 10.58 2.59
C LEU A 162 1.80 9.89 1.46
N GLY A 163 0.75 10.52 0.95
CA GLY A 163 -0.15 9.98 -0.07
C GLY A 163 0.15 10.42 -1.50
N ASP A 164 1.40 10.68 -1.84
CA ASP A 164 1.85 11.16 -3.16
C ASP A 164 2.04 10.04 -4.21
N GLU A 165 2.08 8.79 -3.76
CA GLU A 165 2.16 7.60 -4.59
C GLU A 165 1.06 6.59 -4.18
N LEU A 166 0.58 5.79 -5.13
CA LEU A 166 -0.55 4.86 -4.93
C LEU A 166 -0.28 3.83 -3.81
N ILE A 167 0.95 3.33 -3.68
CA ILE A 167 1.30 2.35 -2.63
C ILE A 167 1.09 2.95 -1.23
N SER A 168 1.66 4.13 -0.97
CA SER A 168 1.53 4.80 0.33
C SER A 168 0.09 5.26 0.57
N ARG A 169 -0.61 5.75 -0.46
CA ARG A 169 -2.02 6.11 -0.36
C ARG A 169 -2.92 4.91 -0.06
N SER A 170 -2.72 3.77 -0.72
CA SER A 170 -3.49 2.55 -0.45
C SER A 170 -3.25 2.01 0.97
N ALA A 171 -2.02 2.14 1.48
CA ALA A 171 -1.69 1.78 2.85
C ALA A 171 -2.38 2.69 3.87
N ASP A 172 -2.41 4.02 3.62
CA ASP A 172 -3.16 4.99 4.42
C ASP A 172 -4.67 4.65 4.42
N VAL A 173 -5.23 4.30 3.26
CA VAL A 173 -6.62 3.82 3.17
C VAL A 173 -6.84 2.58 4.02
N CYS A 174 -5.93 1.59 4.02
CA CYS A 174 -6.05 0.42 4.88
C CYS A 174 -6.12 0.80 6.35
N LEU A 175 -5.24 1.69 6.81
CA LEU A 175 -5.18 2.10 8.21
C LEU A 175 -6.45 2.87 8.62
N LYS A 176 -6.89 3.84 7.82
CA LYS A 176 -8.08 4.64 8.15
C LYS A 176 -9.39 3.85 8.09
N GLU A 177 -9.48 2.80 7.28
CA GLU A 177 -10.65 1.93 7.16
C GLU A 177 -10.57 0.71 8.11
N GLY A 178 -9.52 0.61 8.94
CA GLY A 178 -9.32 -0.53 9.86
C GLY A 178 -9.07 -1.87 9.15
N ARG A 179 -8.60 -1.84 7.89
CA ARG A 179 -8.28 -3.04 7.10
C ARG A 179 -6.90 -3.56 7.44
N LYS A 180 -6.70 -4.87 7.26
CA LYS A 180 -5.38 -5.49 7.50
C LYS A 180 -4.33 -4.92 6.55
N LEU A 181 -3.27 -4.38 7.10
CA LEU A 181 -2.08 -3.93 6.37
C LEU A 181 -0.87 -4.72 6.83
N MET A 182 -0.22 -5.45 5.93
CA MET A 182 1.03 -6.14 6.20
C MET A 182 2.20 -5.49 5.48
N LEU A 183 3.25 -5.20 6.23
CA LEU A 183 4.50 -4.64 5.74
C LEU A 183 5.60 -5.70 5.90
N VAL A 184 5.96 -6.36 4.79
CA VAL A 184 7.05 -7.34 4.75
C VAL A 184 8.36 -6.56 4.63
N VAL A 185 8.80 -6.02 5.76
CA VAL A 185 9.94 -5.10 5.83
C VAL A 185 11.24 -5.83 5.59
N ARG A 186 12.05 -5.34 4.62
CA ARG A 186 13.33 -5.97 4.32
C ARG A 186 14.47 -4.93 4.34
N GLU A 187 15.23 -4.97 5.41
CA GLU A 187 16.41 -4.14 5.64
C GLU A 187 17.33 -4.76 6.71
N THR A 188 18.62 -4.58 6.57
CA THR A 188 19.62 -4.97 7.59
C THR A 188 20.95 -4.24 7.35
N PRO A 189 21.67 -3.75 8.38
CA PRO A 189 21.20 -3.57 9.77
C PRO A 189 20.11 -2.52 9.89
N LEU A 190 19.41 -2.50 11.01
CA LEU A 190 18.39 -1.49 11.30
C LEU A 190 19.00 -0.33 12.11
N ASN A 191 18.54 0.89 11.84
CA ASN A 191 18.83 2.07 12.66
C ASN A 191 17.58 2.47 13.47
N ASP A 192 17.75 3.46 14.37
CA ASP A 192 16.67 3.92 15.25
C ASP A 192 15.46 4.42 14.48
N ILE A 193 15.66 5.13 13.34
CA ILE A 193 14.57 5.62 12.50
C ILE A 193 13.73 4.45 11.95
N HIS A 194 14.37 3.37 11.51
CA HIS A 194 13.66 2.17 11.02
C HIS A 194 12.85 1.54 12.15
N LEU A 195 13.44 1.38 13.32
CA LEU A 195 12.82 0.76 14.49
C LEU A 195 11.62 1.59 14.99
N GLU A 196 11.76 2.91 15.09
CA GLU A 196 10.68 3.82 15.49
C GLU A 196 9.53 3.81 14.48
N ASN A 197 9.81 3.83 13.16
CA ASN A 197 8.79 3.74 12.13
C ASN A 197 8.01 2.43 12.22
N MET A 198 8.69 1.30 12.40
CA MET A 198 8.06 -0.01 12.59
C MET A 198 7.20 -0.04 13.85
N LEU A 199 7.71 0.48 14.98
CA LEU A 199 6.97 0.52 16.24
C LEU A 199 5.71 1.38 16.13
N PHE A 200 5.81 2.55 15.51
CA PHE A 200 4.66 3.45 15.29
C PHE A 200 3.60 2.74 14.46
N LEU A 201 3.97 2.18 13.30
CA LEU A 201 3.05 1.51 12.40
C LEU A 201 2.41 0.26 13.03
N ARG A 202 3.18 -0.48 13.86
CA ARG A 202 2.63 -1.61 14.63
C ARG A 202 1.55 -1.14 15.61
N ARG A 203 1.75 0.01 16.27
CA ARG A 203 0.74 0.62 17.16
C ARG A 203 -0.47 1.14 16.39
N ALA A 204 -0.28 1.62 15.16
CA ALA A 204 -1.35 2.05 14.25
C ALA A 204 -2.15 0.87 13.65
N GLY A 205 -1.79 -0.39 13.94
CA GLY A 205 -2.53 -1.58 13.51
C GLY A 205 -1.89 -2.36 12.36
N ALA A 206 -0.79 -1.89 11.78
CA ALA A 206 -0.09 -2.64 10.73
C ALA A 206 0.60 -3.89 11.30
N ILE A 207 0.69 -4.93 10.48
CA ILE A 207 1.51 -6.12 10.76
C ILE A 207 2.90 -5.87 10.21
N ILE A 208 3.89 -5.80 11.10
CA ILE A 208 5.31 -5.72 10.71
C ILE A 208 5.85 -7.14 10.62
N PHE A 209 6.25 -7.53 9.41
CA PHE A 209 6.69 -8.89 9.11
C PHE A 209 8.08 -8.87 8.44
N PRO A 210 9.18 -8.91 9.18
CA PRO A 210 10.49 -9.18 8.60
C PRO A 210 10.52 -10.63 8.07
N PRO A 211 10.95 -10.87 6.81
CA PRO A 211 10.99 -12.21 6.23
C PRO A 211 12.21 -12.99 6.73
N VAL A 212 12.18 -13.36 8.02
CA VAL A 212 13.27 -14.11 8.68
C VAL A 212 13.13 -15.59 8.34
N PRO A 213 14.18 -16.25 7.83
CA PRO A 213 14.16 -17.67 7.46
C PRO A 213 13.88 -18.58 8.65
N ALA A 214 13.08 -19.64 8.44
CA ALA A 214 12.81 -20.67 9.42
C ALA A 214 13.64 -21.93 9.10
N TYR A 215 14.67 -22.21 9.90
CA TYR A 215 15.57 -23.35 9.70
C TYR A 215 15.06 -24.67 10.30
N TYR A 216 14.05 -24.63 11.15
CA TYR A 216 13.48 -25.84 11.77
C TYR A 216 12.82 -26.78 10.74
N ILE A 217 12.45 -26.27 9.56
CA ILE A 217 11.91 -27.06 8.45
C ILE A 217 12.98 -27.86 7.70
N ARG A 218 14.29 -27.69 8.04
CA ARG A 218 15.45 -28.28 7.36
C ARG A 218 15.43 -28.04 5.84
N PRO A 219 15.37 -26.78 5.39
CA PRO A 219 15.22 -26.44 3.98
C PRO A 219 16.38 -26.99 3.15
N GLN A 220 16.09 -27.54 1.96
CA GLN A 220 17.07 -28.03 1.02
C GLN A 220 17.31 -27.05 -0.11
N THR A 221 16.34 -26.17 -0.37
CA THR A 221 16.35 -25.19 -1.45
C THR A 221 15.94 -23.80 -0.94
N ILE A 222 16.21 -22.77 -1.73
CA ILE A 222 15.72 -21.41 -1.47
C ILE A 222 14.18 -21.39 -1.58
N ASP A 223 13.60 -22.19 -2.45
CA ASP A 223 12.15 -22.28 -2.62
C ASP A 223 11.46 -22.82 -1.37
N ASP A 224 12.09 -23.71 -0.61
CA ASP A 224 11.54 -24.19 0.66
C ASP A 224 11.42 -23.03 1.67
N LEU A 225 12.43 -22.16 1.75
CA LEU A 225 12.41 -20.96 2.59
C LEU A 225 11.36 -19.94 2.11
N THR A 226 11.28 -19.74 0.79
CA THR A 226 10.30 -18.86 0.16
C THR A 226 8.88 -19.32 0.43
N ASN A 227 8.60 -20.62 0.22
CA ASN A 227 7.29 -21.22 0.47
C ASN A 227 6.88 -21.12 1.95
N GLN A 228 7.79 -21.43 2.86
CA GLN A 228 7.54 -21.32 4.30
C GLN A 228 7.25 -19.89 4.71
N THR A 229 8.05 -18.92 4.22
CA THR A 229 7.86 -17.50 4.52
C THR A 229 6.51 -17.00 4.00
N VAL A 230 6.15 -17.32 2.75
CA VAL A 230 4.86 -16.92 2.16
C VAL A 230 3.68 -17.59 2.86
N GLY A 231 3.79 -18.86 3.24
CA GLY A 231 2.78 -19.54 4.05
C GLY A 231 2.53 -18.84 5.38
N ARG A 232 3.59 -18.39 6.07
CA ARG A 232 3.50 -17.62 7.33
C ARG A 232 2.90 -16.21 7.11
N ILE A 233 3.21 -15.58 5.98
CA ILE A 233 2.59 -14.31 5.56
C ILE A 233 1.08 -14.48 5.40
N LEU A 234 0.65 -15.51 4.68
CA LEU A 234 -0.76 -15.83 4.49
C LEU A 234 -1.47 -16.12 5.82
N ASP A 235 -0.88 -16.96 6.68
CA ASP A 235 -1.43 -17.25 8.02
C ASP A 235 -1.65 -15.98 8.84
N SER A 236 -0.69 -15.04 8.82
CA SER A 236 -0.77 -13.78 9.57
C SER A 236 -1.89 -12.86 9.06
N MET A 237 -2.31 -13.05 7.82
CA MET A 237 -3.47 -12.35 7.24
C MET A 237 -4.79 -13.10 7.45
N GLY A 238 -4.77 -14.29 8.06
CA GLY A 238 -5.93 -15.13 8.28
C GLY A 238 -6.30 -15.99 7.07
N LEU A 239 -5.35 -16.20 6.17
CA LEU A 239 -5.45 -17.08 5.01
C LEU A 239 -4.68 -18.37 5.32
N HIS A 240 -5.33 -19.29 6.04
CA HIS A 240 -4.70 -20.53 6.46
C HIS A 240 -4.65 -21.53 5.30
N THR A 241 -3.43 -21.91 4.90
CA THR A 241 -3.19 -22.79 3.73
C THR A 241 -2.41 -24.03 4.13
N THR A 242 -2.49 -25.03 3.30
CA THR A 242 -1.59 -26.21 3.30
C THR A 242 -0.39 -25.96 2.39
N GLY A 243 0.56 -26.89 2.33
CA GLY A 243 1.67 -26.85 1.36
C GLY A 243 2.95 -26.19 1.86
N PHE A 244 3.03 -25.88 3.17
CA PHE A 244 4.31 -25.53 3.82
C PHE A 244 4.37 -26.13 5.23
N ALA A 245 5.59 -26.39 5.72
CA ALA A 245 5.79 -27.02 7.01
C ALA A 245 5.54 -26.03 8.17
N ARG A 246 4.73 -26.43 9.14
CA ARG A 246 4.51 -25.74 10.41
C ARG A 246 5.25 -26.46 11.54
N TRP A 247 5.53 -25.72 12.61
CA TRP A 247 6.13 -26.32 13.80
C TRP A 247 5.18 -27.37 14.40
N ALA A 248 5.70 -28.56 14.68
CA ALA A 248 5.00 -29.68 15.30
C ALA A 248 3.86 -30.35 14.47
N GLU A 249 3.58 -29.93 13.25
CA GLU A 249 2.60 -30.63 12.40
C GLU A 249 3.14 -31.90 11.73
N ASN A 250 4.48 -32.10 11.73
CA ASN A 250 5.17 -33.24 11.12
C ASN A 250 6.30 -33.83 12.00
N LEU A 251 6.18 -33.69 13.33
CA LEU A 251 7.11 -34.29 14.31
C LEU A 251 6.58 -35.65 14.79
#